data_011c9dc436bc139b4cdeb21032cf564c
#
_entry.id   011c9dc436bc139b4cdeb21032cf564c
#
_cell.length_a   1.000
_cell.length_b   1.000
_cell.length_c   1.000
_cell.angle_alpha   90.00
_cell.angle_beta   90.00
_cell.angle_gamma   90.00
#
_symmetry.space_group_name_H-M   'P 1'
#
loop_
_entity.id
_entity.type
_entity.pdbx_description
1 polymer ?
#
loop_
_entity_poly.entity_id
_entity_poly.type
_entity_poly.pdbx_seq_one_letter_code
_entity_poly.pdbx_strand_id
1 'polypeptide(L)'
;MSRVPHIEGVLSADEIVQTAESIAALQLDSGMIPWFKDGHCDPWNHVETAIALDIAGLHSNAERAYEWLVDMQHADGWWFNYYLPGGIVEEPKLDTNVCAYIAAGVWHHWLCTWDRGFVDHLWPTVERAIEWVLSMRRHDGTILWAKEEHASPWDYALLTGSSSIWHALTCAVNLAELINEPKPHWSVAADQLRAAITTRPNAFEPKTRWAMDWYYPVLTNAMEGDQAKARLADLWDTFAMEGRGIRCVSDEPWVTAAETAECSLAHAAVGDLSTATDLLYWTRAHRTDDGSYMTGIVYPSFEHFPAGERTAYTGAAVIMAADAITASSPAAKLFLPTFAAD
;
A
#
# COMPACT_ATOMS: atom_id res chain seq x y z
N MET A 1 -6.34 -11.46 -20.80
CA MET A 1 -5.96 -12.34 -19.68
C MET A 1 -4.77 -11.69 -18.99
N SER A 2 -4.88 -11.35 -17.72
CA SER A 2 -3.76 -10.91 -16.89
C SER A 2 -2.67 -11.99 -16.93
N ARG A 3 -1.43 -11.57 -17.10
CA ARG A 3 -0.29 -12.50 -16.98
C ARG A 3 0.25 -12.31 -15.55
N VAL A 4 0.48 -13.41 -14.86
CA VAL A 4 1.22 -13.37 -13.60
C VAL A 4 2.62 -12.79 -13.87
N PRO A 5 3.12 -11.85 -13.07
CA PRO A 5 4.45 -11.28 -13.23
C PRO A 5 5.55 -12.36 -13.30
N HIS A 6 6.56 -12.13 -14.15
CA HIS A 6 7.73 -12.99 -14.25
C HIS A 6 8.96 -12.14 -14.60
N ILE A 7 9.99 -12.23 -13.78
CA ILE A 7 11.27 -11.53 -13.98
C ILE A 7 12.39 -12.58 -13.99
N GLU A 8 12.99 -12.78 -15.16
CA GLU A 8 14.02 -13.80 -15.36
C GLU A 8 15.17 -13.64 -14.37
N GLY A 9 15.52 -14.72 -13.66
CA GLY A 9 16.60 -14.73 -12.66
C GLY A 9 16.29 -14.03 -11.33
N VAL A 10 15.10 -13.39 -11.21
CA VAL A 10 14.69 -12.66 -10.00
C VAL A 10 13.49 -13.33 -9.32
N LEU A 11 12.37 -13.45 -10.01
CA LEU A 11 11.14 -13.99 -9.45
C LEU A 11 10.28 -14.58 -10.57
N SER A 12 10.06 -15.89 -10.52
CA SER A 12 9.27 -16.61 -11.54
C SER A 12 7.76 -16.46 -11.28
N ALA A 13 6.96 -16.71 -12.31
CA ALA A 13 5.49 -16.73 -12.17
C ALA A 13 5.03 -17.77 -11.14
N ASP A 14 5.67 -18.94 -11.07
CA ASP A 14 5.33 -19.97 -10.09
C ASP A 14 5.67 -19.51 -8.67
N GLU A 15 6.77 -18.78 -8.47
CA GLU A 15 7.11 -18.19 -7.17
C GLU A 15 6.13 -17.10 -6.75
N ILE A 16 5.62 -16.29 -7.68
CA ILE A 16 4.55 -15.30 -7.43
C ILE A 16 3.27 -16.02 -6.99
N VAL A 17 2.84 -17.05 -7.72
CA VAL A 17 1.65 -17.84 -7.36
C VAL A 17 1.82 -18.47 -5.98
N GLN A 18 2.97 -19.08 -5.69
CA GLN A 18 3.25 -19.66 -4.37
C GLN A 18 3.18 -18.62 -3.24
N THR A 19 3.68 -17.40 -3.49
CA THR A 19 3.57 -16.31 -2.50
C THR A 19 2.10 -15.90 -2.30
N ALA A 20 1.33 -15.75 -3.36
CA ALA A 20 -0.10 -15.43 -3.26
C ALA A 20 -0.90 -16.55 -2.55
N GLU A 21 -0.58 -17.83 -2.81
CA GLU A 21 -1.17 -18.98 -2.11
C GLU A 21 -0.82 -18.96 -0.61
N SER A 22 0.40 -18.56 -0.23
CA SER A 22 0.77 -18.40 1.18
C SER A 22 -0.04 -17.29 1.88
N ILE A 23 -0.36 -16.20 1.18
CA ILE A 23 -1.26 -15.15 1.66
C ILE A 23 -2.70 -15.69 1.78
N ALA A 24 -3.20 -16.35 0.75
CA ALA A 24 -4.55 -16.92 0.72
C ALA A 24 -4.75 -17.96 1.83
N ALA A 25 -3.71 -18.71 2.20
CA ALA A 25 -3.74 -19.67 3.30
C ALA A 25 -3.92 -19.06 4.69
N LEU A 26 -3.62 -17.75 4.84
CA LEU A 26 -3.89 -16.99 6.08
C LEU A 26 -5.34 -16.49 6.15
N GLN A 27 -6.06 -16.44 5.02
CA GLN A 27 -7.40 -15.88 4.95
C GLN A 27 -8.39 -16.70 5.77
N LEU A 28 -9.06 -16.06 6.71
CA LEU A 28 -10.10 -16.66 7.54
C LEU A 28 -11.42 -16.84 6.76
N ASP A 29 -12.33 -17.65 7.30
CA ASP A 29 -13.67 -17.86 6.70
C ASP A 29 -14.47 -16.54 6.59
N SER A 30 -14.22 -15.58 7.48
CA SER A 30 -14.80 -14.23 7.42
C SER A 30 -14.30 -13.39 6.26
N GLY A 31 -13.24 -13.79 5.57
CA GLY A 31 -12.53 -12.97 4.56
C GLY A 31 -11.35 -12.19 5.08
N MET A 32 -11.22 -11.99 6.40
CA MET A 32 -10.07 -11.31 7.02
C MET A 32 -8.75 -12.01 6.66
N ILE A 33 -7.74 -11.22 6.29
CA ILE A 33 -6.36 -11.69 6.09
C ILE A 33 -5.51 -11.06 7.18
N PRO A 34 -5.13 -11.80 8.23
CA PRO A 34 -4.25 -11.28 9.27
C PRO A 34 -2.81 -11.14 8.76
N TRP A 35 -2.01 -10.32 9.41
CA TRP A 35 -0.59 -10.16 9.10
C TRP A 35 0.15 -11.49 9.11
N PHE A 36 -0.14 -12.32 10.10
CA PHE A 36 0.41 -13.66 10.26
C PHE A 36 -0.64 -14.55 10.96
N LYS A 37 -0.40 -15.84 11.00
CA LYS A 37 -1.33 -16.79 11.61
C LYS A 37 -1.70 -16.37 13.05
N ASP A 38 -3.00 -16.30 13.30
CA ASP A 38 -3.60 -15.88 14.59
C ASP A 38 -3.25 -14.44 15.01
N GLY A 39 -2.65 -13.65 14.12
CA GLY A 39 -2.29 -12.26 14.33
C GLY A 39 -3.40 -11.25 14.05
N HIS A 40 -3.07 -9.99 14.16
CA HIS A 40 -3.96 -8.89 13.84
C HIS A 40 -4.03 -8.58 12.33
N CYS A 41 -4.98 -7.73 11.99
CA CYS A 41 -5.20 -7.16 10.66
C CYS A 41 -5.49 -5.69 10.80
N ASP A 42 -4.93 -4.86 9.93
CA ASP A 42 -5.39 -3.50 9.68
C ASP A 42 -5.93 -3.37 8.25
N PRO A 43 -6.86 -2.44 8.00
CA PRO A 43 -7.47 -2.31 6.67
C PRO A 43 -6.49 -1.94 5.55
N TRP A 44 -5.39 -1.23 5.84
CA TRP A 44 -4.42 -0.85 4.81
C TRP A 44 -3.67 -2.08 4.27
N ASN A 45 -2.95 -2.78 5.14
CA ASN A 45 -2.23 -3.99 4.74
C ASN A 45 -3.17 -5.08 4.22
N HIS A 46 -4.40 -5.12 4.72
CA HIS A 46 -5.43 -6.03 4.22
C HIS A 46 -5.79 -5.75 2.75
N VAL A 47 -5.93 -4.48 2.37
CA VAL A 47 -6.15 -4.10 0.98
C VAL A 47 -4.93 -4.41 0.12
N GLU A 48 -3.70 -4.22 0.61
CA GLU A 48 -2.49 -4.59 -0.13
C GLU A 48 -2.42 -6.10 -0.41
N THR A 49 -2.82 -6.92 0.57
CA THR A 49 -2.92 -8.37 0.34
C THR A 49 -3.98 -8.72 -0.70
N ALA A 50 -5.14 -8.04 -0.70
CA ALA A 50 -6.18 -8.23 -1.71
C ALA A 50 -5.69 -7.82 -3.11
N ILE A 51 -4.94 -6.72 -3.23
CA ILE A 51 -4.28 -6.29 -4.49
C ILE A 51 -3.34 -7.39 -5.00
N ALA A 52 -2.50 -7.95 -4.13
CA ALA A 52 -1.57 -9.01 -4.50
C ALA A 52 -2.28 -10.29 -4.97
N LEU A 53 -3.39 -10.65 -4.33
CA LEU A 53 -4.22 -11.78 -4.74
C LEU A 53 -4.83 -11.55 -6.14
N ASP A 54 -5.28 -10.33 -6.43
CA ASP A 54 -5.78 -9.95 -7.77
C ASP A 54 -4.69 -10.07 -8.85
N ILE A 55 -3.48 -9.60 -8.58
CA ILE A 55 -2.34 -9.72 -9.50
C ILE A 55 -2.03 -11.18 -9.82
N ALA A 56 -2.14 -12.06 -8.83
CA ALA A 56 -1.93 -13.50 -8.99
C ALA A 56 -3.12 -14.26 -9.60
N GLY A 57 -4.26 -13.56 -9.84
CA GLY A 57 -5.48 -14.17 -10.40
C GLY A 57 -6.38 -14.85 -9.37
N LEU A 58 -6.13 -14.67 -8.07
CA LEU A 58 -6.95 -15.20 -6.97
C LEU A 58 -8.09 -14.23 -6.62
N HIS A 59 -8.86 -13.81 -7.63
CA HIS A 59 -9.88 -12.76 -7.52
C HIS A 59 -10.93 -13.07 -6.44
N SER A 60 -11.40 -14.30 -6.33
CA SER A 60 -12.38 -14.67 -5.30
C SER A 60 -11.86 -14.52 -3.87
N ASN A 61 -10.54 -14.64 -3.65
CA ASN A 61 -9.93 -14.35 -2.36
C ASN A 61 -9.89 -12.85 -2.10
N ALA A 62 -9.54 -12.04 -3.13
CA ALA A 62 -9.57 -10.59 -3.04
C ALA A 62 -10.99 -10.07 -2.74
N GLU A 63 -12.01 -10.56 -3.47
CA GLU A 63 -13.42 -10.21 -3.23
C GLU A 63 -13.84 -10.48 -1.78
N ARG A 64 -13.54 -11.66 -1.24
CA ARG A 64 -13.83 -11.98 0.17
C ARG A 64 -13.11 -11.05 1.16
N ALA A 65 -11.91 -10.59 0.81
CA ALA A 65 -11.19 -9.63 1.64
C ALA A 65 -11.92 -8.28 1.66
N TYR A 66 -12.41 -7.80 0.52
CA TYR A 66 -13.20 -6.57 0.46
C TYR A 66 -14.55 -6.70 1.17
N GLU A 67 -15.23 -7.85 1.07
CA GLU A 67 -16.47 -8.10 1.80
C GLU A 67 -16.27 -8.01 3.32
N TRP A 68 -15.15 -8.52 3.84
CA TRP A 68 -14.81 -8.34 5.25
C TRP A 68 -14.72 -6.85 5.65
N LEU A 69 -14.16 -6.00 4.78
CA LEU A 69 -14.13 -4.56 5.03
C LEU A 69 -15.53 -3.94 5.02
N VAL A 70 -16.43 -4.40 4.13
CA VAL A 70 -17.84 -3.97 4.13
C VAL A 70 -18.51 -4.29 5.46
N ASP A 71 -18.34 -5.52 5.94
CA ASP A 71 -18.94 -6.01 7.19
C ASP A 71 -18.41 -5.29 8.43
N MET A 72 -17.11 -4.86 8.40
CA MET A 72 -16.43 -4.23 9.52
C MET A 72 -16.53 -2.70 9.52
N GLN A 73 -17.05 -2.06 8.45
CA GLN A 73 -17.12 -0.62 8.37
C GLN A 73 -18.11 -0.04 9.38
N HIS A 74 -17.67 0.93 10.18
CA HIS A 74 -18.57 1.71 11.02
C HIS A 74 -19.56 2.54 10.17
N ALA A 75 -20.73 2.82 10.71
CA ALA A 75 -21.78 3.59 10.02
C ALA A 75 -21.30 4.97 9.53
N ASP A 76 -20.34 5.58 10.24
CA ASP A 76 -19.71 6.86 9.89
C ASP A 76 -18.61 6.74 8.82
N GLY A 77 -18.30 5.54 8.35
CA GLY A 77 -17.40 5.33 7.21
C GLY A 77 -15.96 4.90 7.55
N TRP A 78 -15.61 4.78 8.79
CA TRP A 78 -14.26 4.44 9.24
C TRP A 78 -14.12 2.98 9.72
N TRP A 79 -12.86 2.55 9.89
CA TRP A 79 -12.44 1.34 10.59
C TRP A 79 -11.49 1.69 11.72
N PHE A 80 -11.45 0.83 12.76
CA PHE A 80 -10.38 0.87 13.74
C PHE A 80 -9.04 0.43 13.11
N ASN A 81 -7.94 0.81 13.75
CA ASN A 81 -6.61 0.55 13.23
C ASN A 81 -6.26 -0.93 13.20
N TYR A 82 -6.51 -1.68 14.29
CA TYR A 82 -6.22 -3.10 14.34
C TYR A 82 -7.39 -3.94 14.85
N TYR A 83 -7.54 -5.09 14.20
CA TYR A 83 -8.52 -6.12 14.56
C TYR A 83 -7.84 -7.47 14.76
N LEU A 84 -8.23 -8.21 15.80
CA LEU A 84 -7.91 -9.61 15.98
C LEU A 84 -8.96 -10.51 15.28
N PRO A 85 -8.66 -11.81 15.05
CA PRO A 85 -9.63 -12.79 14.56
C PRO A 85 -10.97 -12.71 15.32
N GLY A 86 -12.07 -12.83 14.58
CA GLY A 86 -13.43 -12.66 15.14
C GLY A 86 -13.92 -11.20 15.20
N GLY A 87 -13.20 -10.26 14.61
CA GLY A 87 -13.60 -8.84 14.56
C GLY A 87 -13.39 -8.09 15.88
N ILE A 88 -12.55 -8.64 16.77
CA ILE A 88 -12.23 -7.99 18.05
C ILE A 88 -11.30 -6.81 17.79
N VAL A 89 -11.69 -5.62 18.23
CA VAL A 89 -10.86 -4.41 18.12
C VAL A 89 -9.67 -4.53 19.08
N GLU A 90 -8.46 -4.48 18.52
CA GLU A 90 -7.19 -4.48 19.29
C GLU A 90 -6.71 -3.05 19.54
N GLU A 91 -6.72 -2.19 18.51
CA GLU A 91 -6.36 -0.78 18.63
C GLU A 91 -7.50 0.11 18.08
N PRO A 92 -8.20 0.85 18.95
CA PRO A 92 -9.35 1.66 18.56
C PRO A 92 -9.00 3.03 17.97
N LYS A 93 -7.75 3.24 17.54
CA LYS A 93 -7.33 4.43 16.80
C LYS A 93 -8.01 4.46 15.43
N LEU A 94 -8.43 5.64 14.99
CA LEU A 94 -8.99 5.90 13.66
C LEU A 94 -7.94 6.63 12.83
N ASP A 95 -7.34 5.93 11.88
CA ASP A 95 -6.26 6.42 11.02
C ASP A 95 -6.81 6.74 9.62
N THR A 96 -6.62 7.98 9.17
CA THR A 96 -7.16 8.44 7.88
C THR A 96 -6.55 7.73 6.68
N ASN A 97 -5.26 7.38 6.76
CA ASN A 97 -4.57 6.62 5.72
C ASN A 97 -5.14 5.20 5.62
N VAL A 98 -5.29 4.53 6.75
CA VAL A 98 -5.87 3.18 6.82
C VAL A 98 -7.29 3.15 6.24
N CYS A 99 -8.11 4.14 6.55
CA CYS A 99 -9.49 4.21 6.08
C CYS A 99 -9.62 4.59 4.60
N ALA A 100 -8.68 5.38 4.05
CA ALA A 100 -8.73 5.81 2.65
C ALA A 100 -8.44 4.68 1.66
N TYR A 101 -7.59 3.72 2.04
CA TYR A 101 -6.91 2.84 1.10
C TYR A 101 -7.82 1.83 0.39
N ILE A 102 -9.02 1.56 0.91
CA ILE A 102 -10.05 0.75 0.23
C ILE A 102 -10.34 1.26 -1.18
N ALA A 103 -10.27 2.57 -1.43
CA ALA A 103 -10.51 3.13 -2.76
C ALA A 103 -9.43 2.70 -3.77
N ALA A 104 -8.17 2.61 -3.35
CA ALA A 104 -7.09 2.09 -4.18
C ALA A 104 -7.32 0.61 -4.51
N GLY A 105 -7.71 -0.20 -3.53
CA GLY A 105 -8.01 -1.61 -3.72
C GLY A 105 -9.18 -1.87 -4.68
N VAL A 106 -10.30 -1.20 -4.49
CA VAL A 106 -11.50 -1.37 -5.36
C VAL A 106 -11.22 -0.91 -6.78
N TRP A 107 -10.45 0.18 -6.96
CA TRP A 107 -10.04 0.63 -8.30
C TRP A 107 -9.07 -0.37 -8.95
N HIS A 108 -8.12 -0.94 -8.19
CA HIS A 108 -7.22 -1.99 -8.66
C HIS A 108 -8.00 -3.23 -9.10
N HIS A 109 -8.94 -3.71 -8.27
CA HIS A 109 -9.79 -4.85 -8.58
C HIS A 109 -10.58 -4.62 -9.88
N TRP A 110 -11.18 -3.44 -10.05
CA TRP A 110 -11.84 -3.06 -11.30
C TRP A 110 -10.92 -3.16 -12.52
N LEU A 111 -9.70 -2.65 -12.41
CA LEU A 111 -8.73 -2.71 -13.51
C LEU A 111 -8.32 -4.14 -13.87
N CYS A 112 -8.31 -5.06 -12.90
CA CYS A 112 -7.99 -6.48 -13.11
C CYS A 112 -9.17 -7.27 -13.70
N THR A 113 -10.40 -7.01 -13.23
CA THR A 113 -11.58 -7.87 -13.48
C THR A 113 -12.60 -7.28 -14.43
N TRP A 114 -12.69 -5.95 -14.54
CA TRP A 114 -13.75 -5.21 -15.22
C TRP A 114 -15.15 -5.53 -14.66
N ASP A 115 -15.25 -5.99 -13.42
CA ASP A 115 -16.51 -6.29 -12.75
C ASP A 115 -17.16 -5.02 -12.21
N ARG A 116 -18.07 -4.45 -13.01
CA ARG A 116 -18.85 -3.28 -12.64
C ARG A 116 -19.81 -3.57 -11.49
N GLY A 117 -20.35 -4.77 -11.41
CA GLY A 117 -21.28 -5.15 -10.34
C GLY A 117 -20.60 -5.13 -8.99
N PHE A 118 -19.33 -5.58 -8.93
CA PHE A 118 -18.51 -5.49 -7.71
C PHE A 118 -18.25 -4.02 -7.32
N VAL A 119 -17.90 -3.16 -8.26
CA VAL A 119 -17.70 -1.73 -7.99
C VAL A 119 -18.97 -1.08 -7.44
N ASP A 120 -20.12 -1.32 -8.08
CA ASP A 120 -21.42 -0.79 -7.65
C ASP A 120 -21.79 -1.25 -6.24
N HIS A 121 -21.45 -2.50 -5.88
CA HIS A 121 -21.65 -3.06 -4.54
C HIS A 121 -20.74 -2.40 -3.49
N LEU A 122 -19.46 -2.20 -3.78
CA LEU A 122 -18.48 -1.60 -2.86
C LEU A 122 -18.55 -0.07 -2.77
N TRP A 123 -19.20 0.57 -3.75
CA TRP A 123 -19.24 2.04 -3.83
C TRP A 123 -19.71 2.73 -2.55
N PRO A 124 -20.83 2.33 -1.91
CA PRO A 124 -21.26 2.99 -0.67
C PRO A 124 -20.23 2.93 0.45
N THR A 125 -19.41 1.87 0.49
CA THR A 125 -18.34 1.70 1.47
C THR A 125 -17.17 2.64 1.17
N VAL A 126 -16.75 2.72 -0.10
CA VAL A 126 -15.71 3.65 -0.56
C VAL A 126 -16.14 5.10 -0.31
N GLU A 127 -17.36 5.46 -0.70
CA GLU A 127 -17.88 6.82 -0.55
C GLU A 127 -17.85 7.27 0.92
N ARG A 128 -18.40 6.46 1.83
CA ARG A 128 -18.40 6.78 3.26
C ARG A 128 -16.98 6.91 3.83
N ALA A 129 -16.06 6.04 3.42
CA ALA A 129 -14.68 6.09 3.88
C ALA A 129 -13.98 7.38 3.46
N ILE A 130 -14.11 7.77 2.20
CA ILE A 130 -13.50 8.99 1.66
C ILE A 130 -14.12 10.25 2.30
N GLU A 131 -15.44 10.30 2.47
CA GLU A 131 -16.08 11.45 3.14
C GLU A 131 -15.61 11.59 4.60
N TRP A 132 -15.45 10.46 5.31
CA TRP A 132 -14.89 10.50 6.65
C TRP A 132 -13.45 11.02 6.66
N VAL A 133 -12.60 10.54 5.76
CA VAL A 133 -11.21 11.01 5.62
C VAL A 133 -11.17 12.51 5.34
N LEU A 134 -12.03 13.01 4.44
CA LEU A 134 -12.10 14.42 4.10
C LEU A 134 -12.65 15.29 5.24
N SER A 135 -13.40 14.74 6.18
CA SER A 135 -13.81 15.44 7.41
C SER A 135 -12.63 15.84 8.30
N MET A 136 -11.48 15.17 8.13
CA MET A 136 -10.23 15.42 8.84
C MET A 136 -9.30 16.43 8.12
N ARG A 137 -9.78 17.04 7.00
CA ARG A 137 -9.00 17.96 6.19
C ARG A 137 -8.91 19.33 6.82
N ARG A 138 -7.73 19.93 6.78
CA ARG A 138 -7.45 21.32 7.20
C ARG A 138 -7.66 22.31 6.05
N HIS A 139 -7.78 23.58 6.41
CA HIS A 139 -7.88 24.68 5.43
C HIS A 139 -6.66 24.81 4.52
N ASP A 140 -5.50 24.37 4.98
CA ASP A 140 -4.28 24.36 4.21
C ASP A 140 -4.18 23.17 3.22
N GLY A 141 -5.18 22.30 3.18
CA GLY A 141 -5.28 21.15 2.29
C GLY A 141 -4.60 19.88 2.82
N THR A 142 -3.93 19.93 3.98
CA THR A 142 -3.44 18.71 4.64
C THR A 142 -4.59 17.94 5.29
N ILE A 143 -4.39 16.64 5.50
CA ILE A 143 -5.36 15.77 6.19
C ILE A 143 -4.70 15.26 7.47
N LEU A 144 -5.37 15.44 8.61
CA LEU A 144 -4.87 15.03 9.92
C LEU A 144 -4.72 13.51 9.96
N TRP A 145 -3.67 13.03 10.63
CA TRP A 145 -3.34 11.61 10.62
C TRP A 145 -4.41 10.76 11.29
N ALA A 146 -4.74 11.03 12.55
CA ALA A 146 -5.57 10.12 13.34
C ALA A 146 -6.35 10.80 14.45
N LYS A 147 -7.26 10.06 15.03
CA LYS A 147 -7.98 10.42 16.27
C LYS A 147 -8.39 9.16 17.03
N GLU A 148 -8.66 9.30 18.30
CA GLU A 148 -9.50 8.36 19.05
C GLU A 148 -10.97 8.58 18.70
N GLU A 149 -11.81 7.57 18.82
CA GLU A 149 -13.22 7.58 18.38
C GLU A 149 -14.00 8.83 18.84
N HIS A 150 -13.91 9.17 20.14
CA HIS A 150 -14.64 10.28 20.74
C HIS A 150 -13.76 11.50 21.06
N ALA A 151 -12.50 11.53 20.58
CA ALA A 151 -11.58 12.62 20.84
C ALA A 151 -11.42 13.56 19.62
N SER A 152 -10.82 14.73 19.85
CA SER A 152 -10.37 15.60 18.78
C SER A 152 -9.23 14.94 18.00
N PRO A 153 -9.12 15.20 16.68
CA PRO A 153 -7.99 14.74 15.89
C PRO A 153 -6.65 15.22 16.46
N TRP A 154 -5.62 14.41 16.28
CA TRP A 154 -4.25 14.82 16.55
C TRP A 154 -3.84 15.93 15.60
N ASP A 155 -3.19 16.97 16.13
CA ASP A 155 -2.95 18.23 15.37
C ASP A 155 -1.74 18.14 14.45
N TYR A 156 -1.57 17.04 13.71
CA TYR A 156 -0.53 16.88 12.68
C TYR A 156 -0.96 15.91 11.57
N ALA A 157 -0.32 16.06 10.42
CA ALA A 157 -0.41 15.17 9.26
C ALA A 157 0.93 14.44 9.07
N LEU A 158 0.91 13.24 8.51
CA LEU A 158 2.10 12.46 8.15
C LEU A 158 2.32 12.52 6.64
N LEU A 159 3.57 12.63 6.21
CA LEU A 159 3.92 12.67 4.79
C LEU A 159 3.60 11.34 4.09
N THR A 160 3.98 10.21 4.69
CA THR A 160 3.66 8.86 4.19
C THR A 160 2.15 8.68 4.08
N GLY A 161 1.41 8.89 5.17
CA GLY A 161 -0.04 8.74 5.19
C GLY A 161 -0.74 9.68 4.21
N SER A 162 -0.31 10.93 4.10
CA SER A 162 -0.86 11.89 3.15
C SER A 162 -0.60 11.48 1.69
N SER A 163 0.54 10.87 1.39
CA SER A 163 0.85 10.36 0.05
C SER A 163 -0.07 9.20 -0.32
N SER A 164 -0.31 8.27 0.61
CA SER A 164 -1.26 7.17 0.43
C SER A 164 -2.70 7.67 0.29
N ILE A 165 -3.12 8.66 1.10
CA ILE A 165 -4.44 9.28 0.99
C ILE A 165 -4.62 9.98 -0.37
N TRP A 166 -3.60 10.67 -0.87
CA TRP A 166 -3.66 11.28 -2.20
C TRP A 166 -3.88 10.22 -3.29
N HIS A 167 -3.17 9.11 -3.23
CA HIS A 167 -3.32 7.98 -4.14
C HIS A 167 -4.74 7.41 -4.08
N ALA A 168 -5.24 7.15 -2.87
CA ALA A 168 -6.59 6.65 -2.64
C ALA A 168 -7.67 7.63 -3.14
N LEU A 169 -7.50 8.94 -2.92
CA LEU A 169 -8.41 9.97 -3.45
C LEU A 169 -8.45 9.98 -4.97
N THR A 170 -7.29 9.82 -5.64
CA THR A 170 -7.22 9.72 -7.10
C THR A 170 -8.00 8.50 -7.60
N CYS A 171 -7.85 7.36 -6.93
CA CYS A 171 -8.62 6.14 -7.23
C CYS A 171 -10.12 6.34 -6.99
N ALA A 172 -10.50 6.99 -5.90
CA ALA A 172 -11.88 7.30 -5.57
C ALA A 172 -12.54 8.22 -6.60
N VAL A 173 -11.82 9.23 -7.10
CA VAL A 173 -12.29 10.09 -8.20
C VAL A 173 -12.58 9.27 -9.46
N ASN A 174 -11.66 8.37 -9.84
CA ASN A 174 -11.85 7.49 -10.99
C ASN A 174 -13.05 6.55 -10.80
N LEU A 175 -13.26 6.01 -9.60
CA LEU A 175 -14.45 5.20 -9.28
C LEU A 175 -15.74 6.03 -9.41
N ALA A 176 -15.77 7.25 -8.86
CA ALA A 176 -16.92 8.15 -8.94
C ALA A 176 -17.29 8.49 -10.40
N GLU A 177 -16.30 8.73 -11.25
CA GLU A 177 -16.49 8.94 -12.68
C GLU A 177 -17.01 7.67 -13.37
N LEU A 178 -16.43 6.52 -13.06
CA LEU A 178 -16.84 5.23 -13.61
C LEU A 178 -18.33 4.94 -13.36
N ILE A 179 -18.81 5.21 -12.13
CA ILE A 179 -20.22 4.96 -11.77
C ILE A 179 -21.18 6.08 -12.17
N ASN A 180 -20.68 7.17 -12.78
CA ASN A 180 -21.41 8.39 -13.15
C ASN A 180 -21.96 9.18 -11.95
N GLU A 181 -21.25 9.16 -10.83
CA GLU A 181 -21.52 9.97 -9.63
C GLU A 181 -20.31 10.87 -9.29
N PRO A 182 -19.90 11.80 -10.15
CA PRO A 182 -18.69 12.59 -9.97
C PRO A 182 -18.73 13.39 -8.66
N LYS A 183 -17.60 13.43 -7.97
CA LYS A 183 -17.40 14.14 -6.69
C LYS A 183 -16.33 15.24 -6.85
N PRO A 184 -16.68 16.42 -7.40
CA PRO A 184 -15.68 17.46 -7.72
C PRO A 184 -14.87 17.92 -6.50
N HIS A 185 -15.43 17.86 -5.29
CA HIS A 185 -14.72 18.24 -4.07
C HIS A 185 -13.61 17.25 -3.71
N TRP A 186 -13.68 15.98 -4.13
CA TRP A 186 -12.60 15.01 -3.97
C TRP A 186 -11.40 15.35 -4.83
N SER A 187 -11.62 15.73 -6.10
CA SER A 187 -10.55 16.18 -6.98
C SER A 187 -9.84 17.41 -6.43
N VAL A 188 -10.61 18.41 -5.93
CA VAL A 188 -10.06 19.60 -5.28
C VAL A 188 -9.23 19.22 -4.04
N ALA A 189 -9.68 18.25 -3.24
CA ALA A 189 -8.96 17.79 -2.06
C ALA A 189 -7.65 17.08 -2.45
N ALA A 190 -7.69 16.22 -3.47
CA ALA A 190 -6.51 15.54 -4.01
C ALA A 190 -5.46 16.55 -4.51
N ASP A 191 -5.86 17.55 -5.31
CA ASP A 191 -4.98 18.58 -5.84
C ASP A 191 -4.31 19.40 -4.71
N GLN A 192 -5.07 19.78 -3.69
CA GLN A 192 -4.54 20.53 -2.55
C GLN A 192 -3.58 19.70 -1.70
N LEU A 193 -3.90 18.42 -1.50
CA LEU A 193 -3.03 17.50 -0.76
C LEU A 193 -1.71 17.27 -1.51
N ARG A 194 -1.77 17.04 -2.84
CA ARG A 194 -0.57 16.92 -3.69
C ARG A 194 0.29 18.17 -3.66
N ALA A 195 -0.35 19.34 -3.74
CA ALA A 195 0.37 20.62 -3.62
C ALA A 195 1.08 20.74 -2.26
N ALA A 196 0.44 20.30 -1.16
CA ALA A 196 1.09 20.27 0.15
C ALA A 196 2.30 19.32 0.16
N ILE A 197 2.16 18.09 -0.34
CA ILE A 197 3.22 17.07 -0.40
C ILE A 197 4.43 17.58 -1.19
N THR A 198 4.20 18.23 -2.33
CA THR A 198 5.28 18.61 -3.25
C THR A 198 5.95 19.93 -2.91
N THR A 199 5.25 20.86 -2.23
CA THR A 199 5.75 22.23 -2.05
C THR A 199 5.91 22.67 -0.60
N ARG A 200 5.37 21.91 0.38
CA ARG A 200 5.33 22.31 1.79
C ARG A 200 5.77 21.20 2.74
N PRO A 201 7.04 20.73 2.68
CA PRO A 201 7.49 19.61 3.50
C PRO A 201 7.29 19.85 5.02
N ASN A 202 7.35 21.12 5.47
CA ASN A 202 7.13 21.48 6.87
C ASN A 202 5.65 21.44 7.31
N ALA A 203 4.71 21.11 6.43
CA ALA A 203 3.31 20.91 6.78
C ALA A 203 3.05 19.55 7.44
N PHE A 204 4.04 18.67 7.43
CA PHE A 204 3.96 17.31 7.94
C PHE A 204 4.87 17.11 9.15
N GLU A 205 4.44 16.28 10.09
CA GLU A 205 5.25 15.86 11.23
C GLU A 205 6.48 15.07 10.74
N PRO A 206 7.70 15.49 11.07
CA PRO A 206 8.91 14.81 10.59
C PRO A 206 9.00 13.37 11.08
N LYS A 207 9.15 12.43 10.17
CA LYS A 207 9.36 10.98 10.43
C LYS A 207 10.63 10.48 9.75
N THR A 208 11.66 11.31 9.70
CA THR A 208 12.93 11.08 8.98
C THR A 208 13.69 9.81 9.41
N ARG A 209 13.32 9.23 10.55
CA ARG A 209 13.84 7.95 10.99
C ARG A 209 13.35 6.78 10.13
N TRP A 210 12.17 6.91 9.49
CA TRP A 210 11.48 5.83 8.79
C TRP A 210 11.67 5.92 7.28
N ALA A 211 12.00 4.81 6.63
CA ALA A 211 12.23 4.78 5.18
C ALA A 211 10.98 5.14 4.37
N MET A 212 9.80 4.75 4.84
CA MET A 212 8.54 5.07 4.16
C MET A 212 8.37 6.59 3.95
N ASP A 213 8.80 7.42 4.91
CA ASP A 213 8.70 8.88 4.79
C ASP A 213 9.56 9.42 3.64
N TRP A 214 10.59 8.67 3.25
CA TRP A 214 11.47 8.99 2.14
C TRP A 214 10.87 8.60 0.78
N TYR A 215 10.52 7.33 0.54
CA TYR A 215 10.16 6.85 -0.78
C TYR A 215 8.64 6.93 -1.10
N TYR A 216 7.78 6.98 -0.10
CA TYR A 216 6.33 6.84 -0.27
C TYR A 216 5.69 7.93 -1.16
N PRO A 217 6.12 9.23 -1.09
CA PRO A 217 5.60 10.24 -2.02
C PRO A 217 5.88 9.92 -3.50
N VAL A 218 6.95 9.17 -3.78
CA VAL A 218 7.31 8.71 -5.13
C VAL A 218 6.52 7.47 -5.52
N LEU A 219 6.46 6.48 -4.63
CA LEU A 219 5.71 5.23 -4.83
C LEU A 219 4.26 5.50 -5.24
N THR A 220 3.62 6.48 -4.61
CA THR A 220 2.22 6.85 -4.88
C THR A 220 2.04 7.75 -6.10
N ASN A 221 3.10 8.21 -6.76
CA ASN A 221 3.09 9.25 -7.80
C ASN A 221 2.58 10.63 -7.31
N ALA A 222 2.48 10.87 -6.00
CA ALA A 222 2.24 12.22 -5.48
C ALA A 222 3.37 13.18 -5.86
N MET A 223 4.59 12.63 -5.99
CA MET A 223 5.80 13.32 -6.47
C MET A 223 6.34 12.60 -7.70
N GLU A 224 6.56 13.33 -8.79
CA GLU A 224 6.94 12.78 -10.10
C GLU A 224 8.16 13.49 -10.71
N GLY A 225 8.67 12.97 -11.81
CA GLY A 225 9.73 13.58 -12.62
C GLY A 225 11.05 13.75 -11.88
N ASP A 226 11.75 14.86 -12.14
CA ASP A 226 13.08 15.12 -11.57
C ASP A 226 13.06 15.32 -10.04
N GLN A 227 11.95 15.82 -9.48
CA GLN A 227 11.77 15.95 -8.04
C GLN A 227 11.73 14.58 -7.35
N ALA A 228 11.03 13.62 -7.94
CA ALA A 228 10.97 12.26 -7.43
C ALA A 228 12.33 11.57 -7.50
N LYS A 229 13.04 11.70 -8.64
CA LYS A 229 14.40 11.14 -8.81
C LYS A 229 15.39 11.74 -7.80
N ALA A 230 15.35 13.06 -7.63
CA ALA A 230 16.21 13.74 -6.65
C ALA A 230 15.91 13.24 -5.23
N ARG A 231 14.63 13.06 -4.87
CA ARG A 231 14.24 12.54 -3.55
C ARG A 231 14.75 11.13 -3.30
N LEU A 232 14.65 10.22 -4.27
CA LEU A 232 15.18 8.86 -4.13
C LEU A 232 16.72 8.86 -3.98
N ALA A 233 17.42 9.71 -4.72
CA ALA A 233 18.87 9.82 -4.62
C ALA A 233 19.35 10.43 -3.29
N ASP A 234 18.59 11.36 -2.70
CA ASP A 234 19.00 12.18 -1.55
C ASP A 234 19.21 11.36 -0.26
N LEU A 235 18.41 10.31 -0.04
CA LEU A 235 18.49 9.49 1.16
C LEU A 235 18.88 8.02 0.88
N TRP A 236 19.34 7.73 -0.33
CA TRP A 236 19.78 6.39 -0.72
C TRP A 236 20.82 5.83 0.26
N ASP A 237 21.90 6.57 0.50
CA ASP A 237 22.99 6.14 1.40
C ASP A 237 22.54 6.00 2.87
N THR A 238 21.41 6.64 3.25
CA THR A 238 20.85 6.53 4.59
C THR A 238 20.12 5.21 4.77
N PHE A 239 19.33 4.79 3.77
CA PHE A 239 18.44 3.64 3.93
C PHE A 239 18.87 2.40 3.16
N ALA A 240 19.55 2.54 2.02
CA ALA A 240 19.99 1.38 1.24
C ALA A 240 21.20 0.69 1.89
N MET A 241 21.12 -0.63 1.96
CA MET A 241 22.25 -1.52 2.23
C MET A 241 22.51 -2.34 0.99
N GLU A 242 23.53 -1.95 0.22
CA GLU A 242 23.85 -2.55 -1.08
C GLU A 242 23.92 -4.08 -1.03
N GLY A 243 23.20 -4.75 -1.92
CA GLY A 243 23.09 -6.21 -1.96
C GLY A 243 22.27 -6.82 -0.81
N ARG A 244 21.59 -6.01 0.01
CA ARG A 244 20.81 -6.46 1.17
C ARG A 244 19.36 -6.01 1.12
N GLY A 245 19.09 -4.73 0.83
CA GLY A 245 17.78 -4.12 0.79
C GLY A 245 17.73 -2.77 1.48
N ILE A 246 16.52 -2.36 1.84
CA ILE A 246 16.22 -1.08 2.49
C ILE A 246 16.03 -1.28 3.98
N ARG A 247 16.70 -0.46 4.77
CA ARG A 247 16.49 -0.39 6.23
C ARG A 247 15.09 0.18 6.49
N CYS A 248 14.35 -0.43 7.39
CA CYS A 248 13.08 0.13 7.87
C CYS A 248 13.30 1.48 8.56
N VAL A 249 14.39 1.58 9.33
CA VAL A 249 14.77 2.77 10.08
C VAL A 249 16.24 3.14 9.85
N SER A 250 16.55 4.43 9.89
CA SER A 250 17.88 4.96 9.54
C SER A 250 18.99 4.61 10.55
N ASP A 251 18.62 4.36 11.80
CA ASP A 251 19.55 4.17 12.94
C ASP A 251 19.78 2.69 13.32
N GLU A 252 19.12 1.74 12.63
CA GLU A 252 19.32 0.31 12.87
C GLU A 252 19.64 -0.43 11.56
N PRO A 253 20.53 -1.43 11.58
CA PRO A 253 20.86 -2.22 10.39
C PRO A 253 19.80 -3.31 10.12
N TRP A 254 18.54 -2.97 10.29
CA TRP A 254 17.39 -3.85 10.11
C TRP A 254 16.78 -3.61 8.73
N VAL A 255 17.06 -4.53 7.83
CA VAL A 255 16.50 -4.55 6.47
C VAL A 255 15.20 -5.33 6.47
N THR A 256 14.16 -4.76 5.88
CA THR A 256 12.85 -5.39 5.76
C THR A 256 12.51 -5.66 4.29
N ALA A 257 11.81 -6.75 4.05
CA ALA A 257 11.44 -7.12 2.67
C ALA A 257 10.33 -6.22 2.12
N ALA A 258 9.41 -5.76 2.98
CA ALA A 258 8.33 -4.84 2.56
C ALA A 258 8.90 -3.50 2.10
N GLU A 259 9.68 -2.79 2.93
CA GLU A 259 10.28 -1.52 2.54
C GLU A 259 11.22 -1.64 1.34
N THR A 260 11.89 -2.81 1.18
CA THR A 260 12.73 -3.07 0.01
C THR A 260 11.87 -3.20 -1.26
N ALA A 261 10.75 -3.93 -1.20
CA ALA A 261 9.84 -4.08 -2.32
C ALA A 261 9.07 -2.78 -2.64
N GLU A 262 8.65 -2.03 -1.64
CA GLU A 262 8.01 -0.72 -1.83
C GLU A 262 8.97 0.32 -2.42
N CYS A 263 10.23 0.32 -1.99
CA CYS A 263 11.26 1.17 -2.61
C CYS A 263 11.53 0.74 -4.07
N SER A 264 11.43 -0.57 -4.38
CA SER A 264 11.46 -1.07 -5.77
C SER A 264 10.29 -0.49 -6.59
N LEU A 265 9.07 -0.44 -6.02
CA LEU A 265 7.92 0.24 -6.64
C LEU A 265 8.22 1.72 -6.91
N ALA A 266 8.81 2.43 -5.95
CA ALA A 266 9.16 3.85 -6.11
C ALA A 266 10.18 4.06 -7.24
N HIS A 267 11.17 3.17 -7.40
CA HIS A 267 12.12 3.22 -8.52
C HIS A 267 11.44 2.88 -9.86
N ALA A 268 10.52 1.91 -9.89
CA ALA A 268 9.72 1.63 -11.07
C ALA A 268 8.86 2.84 -11.47
N ALA A 269 8.28 3.56 -10.51
CA ALA A 269 7.48 4.76 -10.74
C ALA A 269 8.28 5.91 -11.41
N VAL A 270 9.60 5.99 -11.23
CA VAL A 270 10.45 6.97 -11.93
C VAL A 270 11.12 6.41 -13.18
N GLY A 271 10.79 5.17 -13.57
CA GLY A 271 11.34 4.49 -14.74
C GLY A 271 12.74 3.91 -14.54
N ASP A 272 13.26 3.87 -13.33
CA ASP A 272 14.53 3.23 -12.99
C ASP A 272 14.34 1.73 -12.73
N LEU A 273 14.06 0.99 -13.81
CA LEU A 273 13.76 -0.44 -13.74
C LEU A 273 14.99 -1.27 -13.34
N SER A 274 16.21 -0.76 -13.54
CA SER A 274 17.43 -1.46 -13.12
C SER A 274 17.49 -1.55 -11.59
N THR A 275 17.43 -0.41 -10.90
CA THR A 275 17.46 -0.36 -9.44
C THR A 275 16.22 -1.07 -8.84
N ALA A 276 15.05 -0.89 -9.47
CA ALA A 276 13.83 -1.59 -9.05
C ALA A 276 14.02 -3.12 -9.07
N THR A 277 14.63 -3.66 -10.13
CA THR A 277 14.90 -5.10 -10.29
C THR A 277 15.93 -5.59 -9.28
N ASP A 278 17.00 -4.81 -9.04
CA ASP A 278 18.02 -5.16 -8.03
C ASP A 278 17.42 -5.20 -6.61
N LEU A 279 16.61 -4.21 -6.24
CA LEU A 279 15.89 -4.19 -4.97
C LEU A 279 14.98 -5.40 -4.82
N LEU A 280 14.19 -5.71 -5.84
CA LEU A 280 13.33 -6.89 -5.81
C LEU A 280 14.15 -8.19 -5.70
N TYR A 281 15.29 -8.29 -6.37
CA TYR A 281 16.20 -9.43 -6.24
C TYR A 281 16.70 -9.56 -4.78
N TRP A 282 16.99 -8.47 -4.09
CA TRP A 282 17.49 -8.51 -2.72
C TRP A 282 16.44 -9.03 -1.73
N THR A 283 15.15 -8.91 -2.01
CA THR A 283 14.09 -9.49 -1.16
C THR A 283 14.16 -11.02 -1.10
N ARG A 284 14.85 -11.68 -2.06
CA ARG A 284 14.98 -13.15 -2.07
C ARG A 284 15.64 -13.71 -0.81
N ALA A 285 16.48 -12.92 -0.13
CA ALA A 285 17.09 -13.31 1.14
C ALA A 285 16.07 -13.55 2.26
N HIS A 286 14.87 -12.98 2.12
CA HIS A 286 13.77 -13.12 3.08
C HIS A 286 12.78 -14.23 2.72
N ARG A 287 12.82 -14.74 1.47
CA ARG A 287 11.87 -15.71 0.96
C ARG A 287 12.08 -17.09 1.60
N THR A 288 11.00 -17.72 2.01
CA THR A 288 10.98 -19.06 2.59
C THR A 288 10.49 -20.11 1.60
N ASP A 289 10.66 -21.41 1.92
CA ASP A 289 10.33 -22.51 1.04
C ASP A 289 8.82 -22.61 0.70
N ASP A 290 7.95 -22.09 1.57
CA ASP A 290 6.51 -22.04 1.37
C ASP A 290 6.03 -20.81 0.58
N GLY A 291 6.96 -19.98 0.11
CA GLY A 291 6.68 -18.78 -0.67
C GLY A 291 6.39 -17.53 0.15
N SER A 292 6.26 -17.63 1.47
CA SER A 292 6.14 -16.47 2.34
C SER A 292 7.49 -15.76 2.52
N TYR A 293 7.47 -14.57 3.13
CA TYR A 293 8.67 -13.76 3.37
C TYR A 293 8.84 -13.44 4.85
N MET A 294 10.04 -13.60 5.38
CA MET A 294 10.41 -13.06 6.69
C MET A 294 10.30 -11.54 6.65
N THR A 295 9.76 -10.95 7.71
CA THR A 295 9.56 -9.50 7.82
C THR A 295 10.88 -8.75 7.67
N GLY A 296 11.92 -9.16 8.40
CA GLY A 296 13.21 -8.47 8.31
C GLY A 296 14.42 -9.30 8.78
N ILE A 297 15.60 -8.82 8.38
CA ILE A 297 16.92 -9.38 8.75
C ILE A 297 17.77 -8.26 9.35
N VAL A 298 18.38 -8.53 10.50
CA VAL A 298 19.35 -7.63 11.13
C VAL A 298 20.76 -7.99 10.70
N TYR A 299 21.53 -7.04 10.18
CA TYR A 299 22.90 -7.25 9.74
C TYR A 299 23.91 -6.69 10.76
N PRO A 300 25.10 -7.31 10.94
CA PRO A 300 25.62 -8.48 10.21
C PRO A 300 25.28 -9.83 10.86
N SER A 301 24.41 -9.88 11.89
CA SER A 301 24.11 -11.12 12.62
C SER A 301 23.27 -12.12 11.79
N PHE A 302 22.54 -11.64 10.78
CA PHE A 302 21.56 -12.41 9.97
C PHE A 302 20.38 -12.94 10.79
N GLU A 303 20.12 -12.35 11.95
CA GLU A 303 18.97 -12.69 12.76
C GLU A 303 17.69 -12.14 12.14
N HIS A 304 16.62 -12.94 12.12
CA HIS A 304 15.30 -12.49 11.72
C HIS A 304 14.65 -11.66 12.83
N PHE A 305 14.15 -10.48 12.47
CA PHE A 305 13.43 -9.62 13.40
C PHE A 305 12.17 -9.06 12.73
N PRO A 306 10.99 -9.15 13.36
CA PRO A 306 10.71 -9.96 14.58
C PRO A 306 10.99 -11.45 14.36
N ALA A 307 11.33 -12.17 15.43
CA ALA A 307 11.77 -13.55 15.34
C ALA A 307 10.69 -14.48 14.75
N GLY A 308 10.98 -15.06 13.59
CA GLY A 308 10.06 -16.01 12.91
C GLY A 308 8.82 -15.39 12.28
N GLU A 309 8.69 -14.07 12.31
CA GLU A 309 7.52 -13.38 11.74
C GLU A 309 7.59 -13.34 10.20
N ARG A 310 6.46 -13.68 9.59
CA ARG A 310 6.25 -13.69 8.15
C ARG A 310 4.89 -13.05 7.88
N THR A 311 4.91 -11.78 7.48
CA THR A 311 3.67 -11.03 7.30
C THR A 311 3.12 -11.15 5.88
N ALA A 312 1.79 -11.24 5.78
CA ALA A 312 1.07 -11.31 4.51
C ALA A 312 1.38 -10.09 3.62
N TYR A 313 1.40 -8.89 4.18
CA TYR A 313 1.69 -7.66 3.45
C TYR A 313 3.12 -7.61 2.89
N THR A 314 4.09 -8.26 3.54
CA THR A 314 5.46 -8.38 3.00
C THR A 314 5.45 -9.14 1.67
N GLY A 315 4.75 -10.27 1.59
CA GLY A 315 4.55 -11.00 0.34
C GLY A 315 3.77 -10.18 -0.69
N ALA A 316 2.78 -9.41 -0.23
CA ALA A 316 1.99 -8.53 -1.09
C ALA A 316 2.85 -7.44 -1.74
N ALA A 317 3.68 -6.74 -0.98
CA ALA A 317 4.59 -5.72 -1.51
C ALA A 317 5.53 -6.29 -2.59
N VAL A 318 6.05 -7.51 -2.42
CA VAL A 318 6.89 -8.19 -3.42
C VAL A 318 6.12 -8.48 -4.71
N ILE A 319 4.88 -8.97 -4.62
CA ILE A 319 4.02 -9.22 -5.78
C ILE A 319 3.70 -7.90 -6.52
N MET A 320 3.34 -6.85 -5.79
CA MET A 320 3.05 -5.54 -6.35
C MET A 320 4.27 -4.94 -7.06
N ALA A 321 5.47 -5.05 -6.48
CA ALA A 321 6.71 -4.59 -7.09
C ALA A 321 7.03 -5.36 -8.39
N ALA A 322 6.84 -6.68 -8.39
CA ALA A 322 7.03 -7.49 -9.60
C ALA A 322 6.05 -7.09 -10.71
N ASP A 323 4.79 -6.80 -10.37
CA ASP A 323 3.80 -6.36 -11.34
C ASP A 323 4.12 -4.97 -11.92
N ALA A 324 4.55 -4.03 -11.09
CA ALA A 324 4.96 -2.71 -11.55
C ALA A 324 6.18 -2.76 -12.49
N ILE A 325 7.21 -3.58 -12.18
CA ILE A 325 8.39 -3.75 -13.03
C ILE A 325 8.03 -4.34 -14.39
N THR A 326 7.11 -5.32 -14.42
CA THR A 326 6.78 -6.08 -15.63
C THR A 326 5.58 -5.53 -16.39
N ALA A 327 4.80 -4.64 -15.77
CA ALA A 327 3.50 -4.17 -16.28
C ALA A 327 2.60 -5.34 -16.74
N SER A 328 2.56 -6.42 -15.96
CA SER A 328 1.89 -7.68 -16.33
C SER A 328 0.38 -7.63 -16.15
N SER A 329 -0.11 -7.01 -15.07
CA SER A 329 -1.55 -6.82 -14.86
C SER A 329 -2.06 -5.54 -15.54
N PRO A 330 -3.36 -5.45 -15.87
CA PRO A 330 -3.97 -4.20 -16.32
C PRO A 330 -3.90 -3.08 -15.27
N ALA A 331 -3.73 -3.43 -14.01
CA ALA A 331 -3.67 -2.51 -12.88
C ALA A 331 -2.25 -2.04 -12.54
N ALA A 332 -1.20 -2.61 -13.14
CA ALA A 332 0.20 -2.23 -12.88
C ALA A 332 0.44 -0.71 -12.99
N LYS A 333 -0.26 -0.05 -13.93
CA LYS A 333 -0.20 1.41 -14.13
C LYS A 333 -0.66 2.24 -12.93
N LEU A 334 -1.31 1.61 -11.94
CA LEU A 334 -1.73 2.29 -10.72
C LEU A 334 -0.54 2.88 -9.94
N PHE A 335 0.59 2.17 -9.99
CA PHE A 335 1.84 2.57 -9.34
C PHE A 335 2.90 3.09 -10.33
N LEU A 336 2.57 3.18 -11.61
CA LEU A 336 3.46 3.71 -12.64
C LEU A 336 3.05 5.13 -13.02
N PRO A 337 3.97 5.99 -13.48
CA PRO A 337 3.62 7.34 -13.89
C PRO A 337 2.57 7.27 -15.00
N THR A 338 1.58 8.14 -14.93
CA THR A 338 0.67 8.37 -16.04
C THR A 338 1.49 8.96 -17.18
N PHE A 339 1.95 8.09 -18.10
CA PHE A 339 2.36 8.60 -19.40
C PHE A 339 1.12 9.28 -19.99
N ALA A 340 1.22 10.60 -20.21
CA ALA A 340 0.20 11.30 -20.98
C ALA A 340 -0.03 10.45 -22.23
N ALA A 341 -1.28 10.00 -22.40
CA ALA A 341 -1.65 9.32 -23.64
C ALA A 341 -1.40 10.32 -24.77
N ASP A 342 -0.42 9.98 -25.65
CA ASP A 342 -0.19 10.69 -26.89
C ASP A 342 -1.43 10.60 -27.81
#